data_56f522187dc1d227e4f4439f9a990675
#
_entry.id   56f522187dc1d227e4f4439f9a990675
#
_cell.length_a   1.000
_cell.length_b   1.000
_cell.length_c   1.000
_cell.angle_alpha   90.00
_cell.angle_beta   90.00
_cell.angle_gamma   90.00
#
_symmetry.space_group_name_H-M   'P 1'
#
loop_
_entity.id
_entity.type
_entity.pdbx_description
1 polymer ?
#
loop_
_entity_poly.entity_id
_entity_poly.type
_entity_poly.pdbx_seq_one_letter_code
_entity_poly.pdbx_strand_id
1 'polypeptide(L)'
;VYRLDDEYSKKAKREGYLARSVYKLIEINEKFSLFSSGNVLDIGASPGSFSQYAYKKLKRGILVSVDINDIGLRYDDNFYFIKGDIFLDDTIFKINTFKPYSLVISDVAPKTTGNRLVDTSNSFNLSMRIIDLSLEVLLKKGNLLVKVFQGGDEMQIFKKFEKYFKFVKKIRPKAVRKNSFEIYFLGKSFGK
;
A
#
# COMPACT_ATOMS: atom_id res chain seq x y z
N VAL A 1 28.47 9.66 -2.00
CA VAL A 1 28.38 8.31 -1.40
C VAL A 1 27.75 7.39 -2.43
N TYR A 2 28.53 6.57 -3.11
CA TYR A 2 28.03 5.52 -4.03
C TYR A 2 27.14 4.56 -3.22
N ARG A 3 25.83 4.63 -3.43
CA ARG A 3 24.92 3.58 -2.95
C ARG A 3 25.16 2.38 -3.84
N LEU A 4 25.83 1.38 -3.29
CA LEU A 4 25.83 0.03 -3.88
C LEU A 4 24.35 -0.33 -4.11
N ASP A 5 24.01 -0.61 -5.37
CA ASP A 5 22.72 -1.20 -5.72
C ASP A 5 22.56 -2.45 -4.85
N ASP A 6 21.64 -2.39 -3.90
CA ASP A 6 21.42 -3.52 -3.02
C ASP A 6 20.85 -4.71 -3.83
N GLU A 7 20.97 -5.91 -3.28
CA GLU A 7 20.55 -7.15 -3.95
C GLU A 7 19.08 -7.12 -4.42
N TYR A 8 18.20 -6.49 -3.66
CA TYR A 8 16.80 -6.34 -4.04
C TYR A 8 16.61 -5.41 -5.23
N SER A 9 17.40 -4.35 -5.35
CA SER A 9 17.36 -3.44 -6.52
C SER A 9 17.83 -4.17 -7.78
N LYS A 10 18.92 -4.92 -7.70
CA LYS A 10 19.42 -5.75 -8.81
C LYS A 10 18.40 -6.81 -9.21
N LYS A 11 17.80 -7.47 -8.22
CA LYS A 11 16.77 -8.48 -8.41
C LYS A 11 15.52 -7.87 -9.09
N ALA A 12 15.04 -6.71 -8.64
CA ALA A 12 13.90 -6.03 -9.24
C ALA A 12 14.13 -5.72 -10.71
N LYS A 13 15.31 -5.16 -11.05
CA LYS A 13 15.68 -4.87 -12.44
C LYS A 13 15.70 -6.13 -13.31
N ARG A 14 16.29 -7.23 -12.81
CA ARG A 14 16.34 -8.51 -13.53
C ARG A 14 14.94 -9.11 -13.76
N GLU A 15 14.03 -8.96 -12.80
CA GLU A 15 12.67 -9.50 -12.85
C GLU A 15 11.64 -8.53 -13.49
N GLY A 16 12.11 -7.36 -13.99
CA GLY A 16 11.27 -6.37 -14.67
C GLY A 16 10.36 -5.55 -13.77
N TYR A 17 10.65 -5.48 -12.47
CA TYR A 17 9.91 -4.61 -11.55
C TYR A 17 10.49 -3.19 -11.52
N LEU A 18 9.59 -2.20 -11.45
CA LEU A 18 9.95 -0.78 -11.44
C LEU A 18 10.67 -0.34 -10.16
N ALA A 19 10.44 -1.03 -9.05
CA ALA A 19 11.13 -0.74 -7.80
C ALA A 19 11.29 -1.99 -6.93
N ARG A 20 12.33 -1.97 -6.08
CA ARG A 20 12.61 -3.04 -5.11
C ARG A 20 11.54 -3.21 -4.04
N SER A 21 10.70 -2.20 -3.84
CA SER A 21 9.62 -2.23 -2.84
C SER A 21 8.66 -3.39 -3.07
N VAL A 22 8.52 -3.87 -4.29
CA VAL A 22 7.67 -5.04 -4.62
C VAL A 22 7.94 -6.25 -3.74
N TYR A 23 9.19 -6.49 -3.33
CA TYR A 23 9.54 -7.66 -2.50
C TYR A 23 8.96 -7.60 -1.10
N LYS A 24 8.61 -6.42 -0.61
CA LYS A 24 7.87 -6.27 0.64
C LYS A 24 6.46 -6.85 0.49
N LEU A 25 5.76 -6.49 -0.60
CA LEU A 25 4.42 -7.00 -0.89
C LEU A 25 4.45 -8.50 -1.21
N ILE A 26 5.43 -8.97 -1.97
CA ILE A 26 5.62 -10.40 -2.28
C ILE A 26 5.74 -11.20 -0.98
N GLU A 27 6.66 -10.82 -0.09
CA GLU A 27 6.89 -11.51 1.19
C GLU A 27 5.65 -11.53 2.07
N ILE A 28 4.94 -10.41 2.16
CA ILE A 28 3.70 -10.32 2.95
C ILE A 28 2.62 -11.20 2.33
N ASN A 29 2.47 -11.17 1.00
CA ASN A 29 1.45 -11.97 0.33
C ASN A 29 1.72 -13.48 0.42
N GLU A 30 2.97 -13.92 0.34
CA GLU A 30 3.34 -15.33 0.51
C GLU A 30 2.97 -15.84 1.91
N LYS A 31 3.11 -15.01 2.94
CA LYS A 31 2.80 -15.38 4.34
C LYS A 31 1.31 -15.31 4.67
N PHE A 32 0.59 -14.36 4.07
CA PHE A 32 -0.74 -14.01 4.54
C PHE A 32 -1.84 -14.13 3.49
N SER A 33 -1.52 -14.43 2.24
CA SER A 33 -2.49 -14.59 1.14
C SER A 33 -3.47 -13.43 1.07
N LEU A 34 -2.97 -12.27 0.62
CA LEU A 34 -3.73 -11.01 0.65
C LEU A 34 -4.81 -10.96 -0.44
N PHE A 35 -4.49 -11.50 -1.63
CA PHE A 35 -5.32 -11.36 -2.83
C PHE A 35 -6.45 -12.40 -2.85
N SER A 36 -7.67 -11.92 -3.03
CA SER A 36 -8.88 -12.70 -3.30
C SER A 36 -9.52 -12.19 -4.59
N SER A 37 -10.65 -12.78 -5.00
CA SER A 37 -11.43 -12.24 -6.12
C SER A 37 -12.05 -10.88 -5.73
N GLY A 38 -12.03 -9.93 -6.66
CA GLY A 38 -12.59 -8.58 -6.49
C GLY A 38 -11.57 -7.48 -6.82
N ASN A 39 -12.02 -6.25 -6.73
CA ASN A 39 -11.21 -5.09 -7.07
C ASN A 39 -10.09 -4.87 -6.05
N VAL A 40 -8.96 -4.36 -6.53
CA VAL A 40 -7.79 -4.00 -5.72
C VAL A 40 -7.52 -2.51 -5.88
N LEU A 41 -7.25 -1.82 -4.78
CA LEU A 41 -6.83 -0.42 -4.76
C LEU A 41 -5.38 -0.33 -4.28
N ASP A 42 -4.53 0.31 -5.08
CA ASP A 42 -3.13 0.62 -4.74
C ASP A 42 -2.98 2.13 -4.55
N ILE A 43 -2.77 2.58 -3.31
CA ILE A 43 -2.65 3.99 -2.94
C ILE A 43 -1.18 4.36 -2.76
N GLY A 44 -0.71 5.39 -3.48
CA GLY A 44 0.71 5.74 -3.54
C GLY A 44 1.46 4.79 -4.47
N ALA A 45 0.88 4.57 -5.64
CA ALA A 45 1.31 3.53 -6.57
C ALA A 45 2.67 3.79 -7.22
N SER A 46 3.09 5.07 -7.36
CA SER A 46 4.34 5.42 -8.06
C SER A 46 5.58 4.80 -7.38
N PRO A 47 6.51 4.24 -8.15
CA PRO A 47 6.61 4.19 -9.62
C PRO A 47 5.79 3.07 -10.28
N GLY A 48 5.06 2.20 -9.53
CA GLY A 48 4.18 1.18 -10.07
C GLY A 48 4.52 -0.26 -9.68
N SER A 49 5.51 -0.50 -8.83
CA SER A 49 5.98 -1.86 -8.53
C SER A 49 4.97 -2.70 -7.75
N PHE A 50 4.19 -2.08 -6.83
CA PHE A 50 3.09 -2.77 -6.14
C PHE A 50 1.97 -3.08 -7.13
N SER A 51 1.60 -2.12 -7.97
CA SER A 51 0.63 -2.30 -9.04
C SER A 51 1.02 -3.42 -10.02
N GLN A 52 2.31 -3.52 -10.42
CA GLN A 52 2.79 -4.61 -11.26
C GLN A 52 2.52 -5.99 -10.63
N TYR A 53 2.81 -6.14 -9.35
CA TYR A 53 2.59 -7.40 -8.66
C TYR A 53 1.10 -7.66 -8.42
N ALA A 54 0.34 -6.63 -8.04
CA ALA A 54 -1.11 -6.72 -7.83
C ALA A 54 -1.82 -7.16 -9.13
N TYR A 55 -1.46 -6.57 -10.26
CA TYR A 55 -2.01 -6.94 -11.57
C TYR A 55 -1.76 -8.41 -11.91
N LYS A 56 -0.53 -8.90 -11.70
CA LYS A 56 -0.19 -10.32 -11.90
C LYS A 56 -0.97 -11.27 -10.96
N LYS A 57 -1.42 -10.79 -9.79
CA LYS A 57 -2.19 -11.58 -8.81
C LYS A 57 -3.70 -11.42 -8.94
N LEU A 58 -4.15 -10.47 -9.75
CA LEU A 58 -5.57 -10.22 -9.97
C LEU A 58 -6.20 -11.44 -10.67
N LYS A 59 -7.19 -12.05 -10.02
CA LYS A 59 -7.91 -13.22 -10.58
C LYS A 59 -9.18 -12.79 -11.30
N ARG A 60 -9.94 -11.89 -10.67
CA ARG A 60 -11.18 -11.29 -11.19
C ARG A 60 -11.29 -9.90 -10.57
N GLY A 61 -11.91 -8.96 -11.29
CA GLY A 61 -12.06 -7.58 -10.87
C GLY A 61 -11.06 -6.68 -11.58
N ILE A 62 -10.85 -5.51 -11.04
CA ILE A 62 -9.97 -4.47 -11.59
C ILE A 62 -8.92 -4.05 -10.57
N LEU A 63 -7.79 -3.56 -11.06
CA LEU A 63 -6.80 -2.85 -10.28
C LEU A 63 -6.97 -1.35 -10.51
N VAL A 64 -7.18 -0.60 -9.45
CA VAL A 64 -7.18 0.87 -9.44
C VAL A 64 -5.93 1.32 -8.70
N SER A 65 -5.10 2.11 -9.37
CA SER A 65 -3.86 2.67 -8.81
C SER A 65 -3.97 4.18 -8.72
N VAL A 66 -3.57 4.75 -7.59
CA VAL A 66 -3.71 6.18 -7.31
C VAL A 66 -2.36 6.75 -6.87
N ASP A 67 -1.91 7.83 -7.50
CA ASP A 67 -0.73 8.58 -7.08
C ASP A 67 -0.79 10.03 -7.58
N ILE A 68 -0.10 10.93 -6.90
CA ILE A 68 0.09 12.32 -7.34
C ILE A 68 1.07 12.42 -8.53
N ASN A 69 1.97 11.45 -8.65
CA ASN A 69 2.92 11.32 -9.75
C ASN A 69 2.42 10.30 -10.77
N ASP A 70 2.89 10.43 -12.01
CA ASP A 70 2.63 9.41 -13.01
C ASP A 70 3.32 8.10 -12.68
N ILE A 71 2.75 6.99 -13.15
CA ILE A 71 3.33 5.66 -13.04
C ILE A 71 3.76 5.14 -14.39
N GLY A 72 4.85 4.38 -14.43
CA GLY A 72 5.42 3.82 -15.66
C GLY A 72 4.68 2.58 -16.19
N LEU A 73 3.38 2.44 -15.90
CA LEU A 73 2.59 1.26 -16.25
C LEU A 73 1.47 1.61 -17.22
N ARG A 74 1.28 0.72 -18.20
CA ARG A 74 0.11 0.71 -19.08
C ARG A 74 -0.34 -0.73 -19.20
N TYR A 75 -1.60 -0.97 -18.91
CA TYR A 75 -2.28 -2.25 -19.14
C TYR A 75 -3.59 -1.93 -19.86
N ASP A 76 -4.01 -2.80 -20.77
CA ASP A 76 -5.15 -2.51 -21.62
C ASP A 76 -6.47 -2.77 -20.90
N ASP A 77 -6.56 -3.89 -20.17
CA ASP A 77 -7.78 -4.33 -19.51
C ASP A 77 -7.64 -4.38 -17.98
N ASN A 78 -8.74 -4.11 -17.29
CA ASN A 78 -8.85 -4.27 -15.83
C ASN A 78 -7.83 -3.46 -15.01
N PHE A 79 -7.27 -2.38 -15.59
CA PHE A 79 -6.35 -1.48 -14.93
C PHE A 79 -6.77 -0.02 -15.13
N TYR A 80 -6.85 0.71 -14.02
CA TYR A 80 -7.17 2.14 -14.03
C TYR A 80 -6.16 2.90 -13.20
N PHE A 81 -5.60 3.94 -13.78
CA PHE A 81 -4.74 4.87 -13.07
C PHE A 81 -5.46 6.19 -12.84
N ILE A 82 -5.50 6.61 -11.58
CA ILE A 82 -6.05 7.90 -11.14
C ILE A 82 -4.86 8.77 -10.70
N LYS A 83 -4.50 9.77 -11.51
CA LYS A 83 -3.57 10.79 -11.07
C LYS A 83 -4.30 11.76 -10.16
N GLY A 84 -3.95 11.76 -8.87
CA GLY A 84 -4.65 12.58 -7.88
C GLY A 84 -4.13 12.42 -6.46
N ASP A 85 -4.50 13.39 -5.64
CA ASP A 85 -4.23 13.38 -4.21
C ASP A 85 -5.44 12.84 -3.44
N ILE A 86 -5.23 11.87 -2.56
CA ILE A 86 -6.29 11.26 -1.74
C ILE A 86 -6.89 12.22 -0.69
N PHE A 87 -6.35 13.41 -0.55
CA PHE A 87 -6.96 14.47 0.26
C PHE A 87 -7.98 15.31 -0.51
N LEU A 88 -8.08 15.17 -1.84
CA LEU A 88 -9.00 15.91 -2.70
C LEU A 88 -10.27 15.10 -3.02
N ASP A 89 -11.42 15.75 -2.94
CA ASP A 89 -12.74 15.13 -3.15
C ASP A 89 -12.89 14.53 -4.56
N ASP A 90 -12.33 15.17 -5.59
CA ASP A 90 -12.35 14.64 -6.96
C ASP A 90 -11.64 13.28 -7.07
N THR A 91 -10.51 13.12 -6.39
CA THR A 91 -9.79 11.84 -6.35
C THR A 91 -10.61 10.79 -5.62
N ILE A 92 -11.21 11.15 -4.49
CA ILE A 92 -12.08 10.26 -3.71
C ILE A 92 -13.31 9.85 -4.52
N PHE A 93 -13.93 10.79 -5.23
CA PHE A 93 -15.05 10.49 -6.12
C PHE A 93 -14.66 9.44 -7.18
N LYS A 94 -13.52 9.62 -7.86
CA LYS A 94 -13.01 8.66 -8.84
C LYS A 94 -12.72 7.28 -8.23
N ILE A 95 -12.13 7.20 -7.04
CA ILE A 95 -11.92 5.94 -6.33
C ILE A 95 -13.25 5.25 -6.04
N ASN A 96 -14.25 6.02 -5.60
CA ASN A 96 -15.57 5.51 -5.23
C ASN A 96 -16.35 4.92 -6.42
N THR A 97 -16.05 5.29 -7.67
CA THR A 97 -16.72 4.69 -8.84
C THR A 97 -16.42 3.21 -9.00
N PHE A 98 -15.32 2.73 -8.43
CA PHE A 98 -14.85 1.35 -8.56
C PHE A 98 -15.06 0.48 -7.31
N LYS A 99 -15.62 1.04 -6.22
CA LYS A 99 -15.88 0.25 -5.01
C LYS A 99 -16.97 -0.81 -5.25
N PRO A 100 -17.02 -1.90 -4.44
CA PRO A 100 -16.15 -2.17 -3.29
C PRO A 100 -14.85 -2.87 -3.69
N TYR A 101 -13.82 -2.69 -2.84
CA TYR A 101 -12.50 -3.32 -3.02
C TYR A 101 -12.33 -4.53 -2.09
N SER A 102 -11.77 -5.62 -2.62
CA SER A 102 -11.40 -6.81 -1.84
C SER A 102 -10.09 -6.64 -1.09
N LEU A 103 -9.23 -5.75 -1.61
CA LEU A 103 -7.92 -5.46 -1.03
C LEU A 103 -7.57 -3.99 -1.27
N VAL A 104 -7.12 -3.31 -0.23
CA VAL A 104 -6.43 -2.02 -0.35
C VAL A 104 -4.98 -2.21 0.10
N ILE A 105 -4.04 -1.78 -0.72
CA ILE A 105 -2.60 -1.79 -0.41
C ILE A 105 -2.04 -0.38 -0.52
N SER A 106 -1.04 -0.07 0.32
CA SER A 106 -0.33 1.21 0.24
C SER A 106 1.11 1.09 0.72
N ASP A 107 2.03 1.50 -0.15
CA ASP A 107 3.46 1.70 0.17
C ASP A 107 3.83 3.20 0.15
N VAL A 108 2.85 4.10 0.21
CA VAL A 108 3.10 5.53 0.20
C VAL A 108 3.87 5.98 1.43
N ALA A 109 4.75 6.95 1.24
CA ALA A 109 5.42 7.67 2.33
C ALA A 109 5.32 9.18 2.08
N PRO A 110 5.22 10.00 3.11
CA PRO A 110 5.37 11.43 2.95
C PRO A 110 6.80 11.77 2.49
N LYS A 111 6.98 12.96 1.93
CA LYS A 111 8.32 13.48 1.67
C LYS A 111 9.04 13.59 3.02
N THR A 112 10.23 12.96 3.11
CA THR A 112 11.02 13.00 4.33
C THR A 112 11.78 14.31 4.44
N THR A 113 11.74 14.90 5.63
CA THR A 113 12.47 16.14 5.97
C THR A 113 13.85 15.86 6.54
N GLY A 114 14.11 14.62 6.97
CA GLY A 114 15.27 14.20 7.72
C GLY A 114 15.08 14.37 9.24
N ASN A 115 14.02 15.03 9.68
CA ASN A 115 13.64 15.08 11.10
C ASN A 115 12.68 13.93 11.40
N ARG A 116 13.13 12.99 12.22
CA ARG A 116 12.37 11.77 12.50
C ARG A 116 10.99 12.05 13.11
N LEU A 117 10.86 13.01 14.00
CA LEU A 117 9.57 13.34 14.64
C LEU A 117 8.58 13.90 13.62
N VAL A 118 9.02 14.81 12.76
CA VAL A 118 8.19 15.37 11.69
C VAL A 118 7.79 14.29 10.71
N ASP A 119 8.76 13.47 10.29
CA ASP A 119 8.53 12.41 9.30
C ASP A 119 7.56 11.33 9.81
N THR A 120 7.65 10.96 11.10
CA THR A 120 6.71 10.00 11.72
C THR A 120 5.31 10.59 11.89
N SER A 121 5.18 11.85 12.28
CA SER A 121 3.88 12.54 12.38
C SER A 121 3.20 12.64 11.00
N ASN A 122 3.94 13.06 9.98
CA ASN A 122 3.41 13.13 8.62
C ASN A 122 2.99 11.74 8.10
N SER A 123 3.78 10.71 8.38
CA SER A 123 3.45 9.33 8.03
C SER A 123 2.20 8.84 8.76
N PHE A 124 2.03 9.21 10.04
CA PHE A 124 0.85 8.87 10.81
C PHE A 124 -0.41 9.50 10.18
N ASN A 125 -0.39 10.79 9.91
CA ASN A 125 -1.54 11.50 9.32
C ASN A 125 -1.92 10.93 7.95
N LEU A 126 -0.93 10.66 7.10
CA LEU A 126 -1.14 10.06 5.79
C LEU A 126 -1.73 8.64 5.91
N SER A 127 -1.18 7.84 6.83
CA SER A 127 -1.67 6.48 7.08
C SER A 127 -3.10 6.48 7.63
N MET A 128 -3.43 7.40 8.52
CA MET A 128 -4.79 7.56 9.04
C MET A 128 -5.78 7.91 7.92
N ARG A 129 -5.41 8.82 7.02
CA ARG A 129 -6.24 9.16 5.85
C ARG A 129 -6.49 7.94 4.96
N ILE A 130 -5.43 7.15 4.68
CA ILE A 130 -5.54 5.92 3.88
C ILE A 130 -6.46 4.91 4.57
N ILE A 131 -6.32 4.74 5.88
CA ILE A 131 -7.16 3.82 6.66
C ILE A 131 -8.62 4.26 6.59
N ASP A 132 -8.92 5.54 6.83
CA ASP A 132 -10.28 6.05 6.79
C ASP A 132 -10.92 5.83 5.41
N LEU A 133 -10.24 6.20 4.35
CA LEU A 133 -10.69 5.93 2.98
C LEU A 133 -10.91 4.43 2.76
N SER A 134 -10.00 3.59 3.23
CA SER A 134 -10.10 2.13 3.06
C SER A 134 -11.34 1.56 3.75
N LEU A 135 -11.68 2.05 4.95
CA LEU A 135 -12.88 1.60 5.68
C LEU A 135 -14.19 1.95 4.95
N GLU A 136 -14.18 3.00 4.13
CA GLU A 136 -15.34 3.41 3.33
C GLU A 136 -15.53 2.60 2.04
N VAL A 137 -14.42 2.06 1.49
CA VAL A 137 -14.43 1.42 0.18
C VAL A 137 -14.23 -0.09 0.20
N LEU A 138 -13.76 -0.67 1.33
CA LEU A 138 -13.55 -2.11 1.46
C LEU A 138 -14.89 -2.87 1.49
N LEU A 139 -14.92 -3.98 0.79
CA LEU A 139 -16.01 -4.95 0.95
C LEU A 139 -15.89 -5.71 2.28
N LYS A 140 -17.01 -6.26 2.75
CA LYS A 140 -17.01 -7.17 3.90
C LYS A 140 -16.05 -8.34 3.67
N LYS A 141 -15.23 -8.68 4.67
CA LYS A 141 -14.11 -9.63 4.60
C LYS A 141 -12.91 -9.19 3.74
N GLY A 142 -12.88 -7.95 3.25
CA GLY A 142 -11.73 -7.38 2.54
C GLY A 142 -10.49 -7.23 3.44
N ASN A 143 -9.36 -6.97 2.83
CA ASN A 143 -8.06 -6.85 3.49
C ASN A 143 -7.46 -5.45 3.27
N LEU A 144 -6.67 -4.99 4.23
CA LEU A 144 -5.95 -3.71 4.17
C LEU A 144 -4.48 -3.92 4.55
N LEU A 145 -3.58 -3.42 3.71
CA LEU A 145 -2.15 -3.37 3.99
C LEU A 145 -1.65 -1.93 3.84
N VAL A 146 -1.13 -1.34 4.92
CA VAL A 146 -0.64 0.05 4.94
C VAL A 146 0.75 0.11 5.55
N LYS A 147 1.65 0.84 4.87
CA LYS A 147 2.95 1.21 5.44
C LYS A 147 2.81 2.38 6.41
N VAL A 148 3.56 2.30 7.49
CA VAL A 148 3.65 3.31 8.54
C VAL A 148 5.11 3.47 8.96
N PHE A 149 5.53 4.66 9.33
CA PHE A 149 6.81 4.88 10.00
C PHE A 149 6.67 4.67 11.50
N GLN A 150 7.56 3.86 12.06
CA GLN A 150 7.60 3.55 13.48
C GLN A 150 8.17 4.73 14.27
N GLY A 151 7.42 5.26 15.24
CA GLY A 151 7.90 6.44 15.98
C GLY A 151 6.94 7.03 17.01
N GLY A 152 5.96 6.25 17.51
CA GLY A 152 5.16 6.65 18.67
C GLY A 152 3.65 6.47 18.52
N ASP A 153 3.08 6.85 17.40
CA ASP A 153 1.62 6.82 17.21
C ASP A 153 1.09 5.52 16.58
N GLU A 154 1.97 4.58 16.26
CA GLU A 154 1.57 3.31 15.64
C GLU A 154 0.60 2.49 16.49
N MET A 155 0.55 2.70 17.79
CA MET A 155 -0.42 2.03 18.66
C MET A 155 -1.86 2.50 18.41
N GLN A 156 -2.06 3.76 18.04
CA GLN A 156 -3.38 4.27 17.67
C GLN A 156 -3.86 3.61 16.37
N ILE A 157 -2.95 3.45 15.39
CA ILE A 157 -3.22 2.72 14.15
C ILE A 157 -3.59 1.27 14.46
N PHE A 158 -2.81 0.60 15.31
CA PHE A 158 -3.06 -0.78 15.70
C PHE A 158 -4.45 -0.97 16.31
N LYS A 159 -4.81 -0.14 17.30
CA LYS A 159 -6.14 -0.15 17.91
C LYS A 159 -7.27 0.10 16.91
N LYS A 160 -7.04 1.00 15.92
CA LYS A 160 -8.01 1.23 14.86
C LYS A 160 -8.20 0.00 13.98
N PHE A 161 -7.12 -0.70 13.62
CA PHE A 161 -7.22 -1.97 12.90
C PHE A 161 -7.96 -3.04 13.71
N GLU A 162 -7.65 -3.19 15.01
CA GLU A 162 -8.34 -4.15 15.90
C GLU A 162 -9.84 -3.90 16.01
N LYS A 163 -10.29 -2.65 15.88
CA LYS A 163 -11.71 -2.31 15.89
C LYS A 163 -12.46 -2.86 14.67
N TYR A 164 -11.82 -2.88 13.49
CA TYR A 164 -12.51 -3.14 12.22
C TYR A 164 -12.16 -4.47 11.56
N PHE A 165 -11.01 -5.07 11.88
CA PHE A 165 -10.55 -6.31 11.25
C PHE A 165 -10.53 -7.48 12.25
N LYS A 166 -10.85 -8.69 11.75
CA LYS A 166 -10.82 -9.90 12.59
C LYS A 166 -9.40 -10.35 12.93
N PHE A 167 -8.45 -10.11 12.04
CA PHE A 167 -7.04 -10.41 12.23
C PHE A 167 -6.21 -9.16 11.95
N VAL A 168 -5.30 -8.84 12.87
CA VAL A 168 -4.38 -7.69 12.74
C VAL A 168 -2.96 -8.16 13.00
N LYS A 169 -2.03 -7.70 12.14
CA LYS A 169 -0.61 -8.02 12.29
C LYS A 169 0.25 -6.80 11.94
N LYS A 170 1.22 -6.50 12.81
CA LYS A 170 2.35 -5.61 12.54
C LYS A 170 3.46 -6.43 11.90
N ILE A 171 3.98 -6.00 10.76
CA ILE A 171 4.92 -6.75 9.93
C ILE A 171 6.09 -5.86 9.56
N ARG A 172 7.32 -6.38 9.69
CA ARG A 172 8.51 -5.78 9.11
C ARG A 172 9.11 -6.76 8.11
N PRO A 173 8.89 -6.56 6.80
CA PRO A 173 9.46 -7.44 5.76
C PRO A 173 10.99 -7.41 5.76
N LYS A 174 11.62 -8.51 5.35
CA LYS A 174 13.08 -8.61 5.21
C LYS A 174 13.64 -7.65 4.16
N ALA A 175 12.82 -7.35 3.13
CA ALA A 175 13.17 -6.41 2.08
C ALA A 175 13.22 -4.94 2.54
N VAL A 176 12.81 -4.62 3.77
CA VAL A 176 12.98 -3.30 4.37
C VAL A 176 14.46 -3.05 4.66
N ARG A 177 14.98 -1.88 4.29
CA ARG A 177 16.38 -1.50 4.57
C ARG A 177 16.64 -1.49 6.07
N LYS A 178 17.85 -1.89 6.49
CA LYS A 178 18.23 -1.94 7.92
C LYS A 178 18.02 -0.62 8.64
N ASN A 179 18.32 0.49 7.99
CA ASN A 179 18.20 1.84 8.56
C ASN A 179 16.81 2.47 8.41
N SER A 180 15.86 1.78 7.77
CA SER A 180 14.49 2.27 7.63
C SER A 180 13.68 1.90 8.88
N PHE A 181 12.82 2.81 9.31
CA PHE A 181 11.88 2.61 10.40
C PHE A 181 10.45 2.31 9.90
N GLU A 182 10.33 1.86 8.63
CA GLU A 182 9.06 1.45 8.05
C GLU A 182 8.60 0.08 8.53
N ILE A 183 7.32 -0.01 8.80
CA ILE A 183 6.58 -1.23 9.13
C ILE A 183 5.28 -1.25 8.35
N TYR A 184 4.63 -2.41 8.30
CA TYR A 184 3.31 -2.56 7.70
C TYR A 184 2.30 -3.01 8.74
N PHE A 185 1.10 -2.44 8.67
CA PHE A 185 -0.07 -2.96 9.35
C PHE A 185 -0.93 -3.71 8.35
N LEU A 186 -1.24 -4.95 8.68
CA LEU A 186 -2.15 -5.82 7.95
C LEU A 186 -3.41 -6.02 8.76
N GLY A 187 -4.55 -5.66 8.17
CA GLY A 187 -5.88 -6.05 8.63
C GLY A 187 -6.49 -7.04 7.67
N LYS A 188 -6.99 -8.16 8.16
CA LYS A 188 -7.72 -9.14 7.35
C LYS A 188 -9.14 -9.32 7.84
N SER A 189 -10.03 -9.58 6.91
CA SER A 189 -11.46 -9.81 7.16
C SER A 189 -12.11 -8.60 7.83
N PHE A 190 -12.24 -7.51 7.06
CA PHE A 190 -12.96 -6.29 7.42
C PHE A 190 -14.43 -6.58 7.78
N GLY A 191 -14.96 -5.85 8.75
CA GLY A 191 -16.35 -5.99 9.23
C GLY A 191 -16.47 -7.12 10.26
N LYS A 192 -15.94 -6.83 11.45
CA LYS A 192 -16.16 -7.66 12.64
C LYS A 192 -17.64 -7.85 12.92
#